data_78da8ced448b7460400429f0049a8a9d
#
_entry.id   78da8ced448b7460400429f0049a8a9d
#
_cell.length_a   1.000
_cell.length_b   1.000
_cell.length_c   1.000
_cell.angle_alpha   90.00
_cell.angle_beta   90.00
_cell.angle_gamma   90.00
#
_symmetry.space_group_name_H-M   'P 1'
#
loop_
_entity.id
_entity.type
_entity.pdbx_description
1 polymer ?
#
loop_
_entity_poly.entity_id
_entity_poly.type
_entity_poly.pdbx_seq_one_letter_code
_entity_poly.pdbx_strand_id
1 'polypeptide(L)'
;KELFGAEHVNVQPLSGSPANAAIYMALIKPGDTVLGLRLDHGGHLSHGHPINFSGMMYNFVQYGLNEEGLIDMYQVRELALKHKPKMIVAGFSAYSREVNWETFADIAKEVGALTFADISHPAGLIAAGVLTNPVPFFDVVMTTTHKTLRGPRGAMIMCKEIHAKAIDRAVFPGLLTVGRINIHVN
;
A
#
# COMPACT_ATOMS: atom_id res chain seq x y z
N LYS A 1 -6.38 14.69 -5.46
CA LYS A 1 -5.55 14.45 -6.65
C LYS A 1 -4.31 15.33 -6.68
N GLU A 2 -4.48 16.64 -6.58
CA GLU A 2 -3.39 17.64 -6.74
C GLU A 2 -2.22 17.42 -5.78
N LEU A 3 -2.48 17.17 -4.49
CA LEU A 3 -1.46 17.04 -3.45
C LEU A 3 -0.38 15.98 -3.74
N PHE A 4 -0.74 14.87 -4.38
CA PHE A 4 0.16 13.75 -4.69
C PHE A 4 0.29 13.47 -6.19
N GLY A 5 -0.40 14.21 -7.05
CA GLY A 5 -0.39 13.99 -8.51
C GLY A 5 -1.10 12.71 -8.96
N ALA A 6 -2.11 12.23 -8.22
CA ALA A 6 -2.79 10.98 -8.51
C ALA A 6 -3.85 11.12 -9.61
N GLU A 7 -3.97 10.12 -10.47
CA GLU A 7 -4.99 10.07 -11.53
C GLU A 7 -6.39 9.89 -10.94
N HIS A 8 -6.55 8.94 -10.02
CA HIS A 8 -7.80 8.67 -9.30
C HIS A 8 -7.59 8.61 -7.79
N VAL A 9 -8.59 9.07 -7.02
CA VAL A 9 -8.54 9.04 -5.54
C VAL A 9 -9.91 8.67 -4.97
N ASN A 10 -9.94 7.66 -4.10
CA ASN A 10 -11.09 7.32 -3.27
C ASN A 10 -10.80 7.68 -1.81
N VAL A 11 -11.66 8.49 -1.20
CA VAL A 11 -11.52 9.02 0.17
C VAL A 11 -12.54 8.45 1.17
N GLN A 12 -13.27 7.42 0.77
CA GLN A 12 -14.33 6.82 1.60
C GLN A 12 -13.84 5.91 2.74
N PRO A 13 -12.65 5.25 2.66
CA PRO A 13 -12.23 4.36 3.74
C PRO A 13 -12.06 5.10 5.07
N LEU A 14 -12.55 4.46 6.15
CA LEU A 14 -12.55 5.07 7.49
C LEU A 14 -11.17 5.03 8.19
N SER A 15 -10.25 4.18 7.71
CA SER A 15 -8.89 4.03 8.22
C SER A 15 -8.04 3.16 7.28
N GLY A 16 -6.73 2.99 7.61
CA GLY A 16 -5.78 2.29 6.76
C GLY A 16 -6.11 0.81 6.52
N SER A 17 -6.42 0.03 7.57
CA SER A 17 -6.68 -1.41 7.38
C SER A 17 -7.88 -1.71 6.47
N PRO A 18 -9.05 -1.03 6.58
CA PRO A 18 -10.11 -1.17 5.58
C PRO A 18 -9.71 -0.72 4.17
N ALA A 19 -8.87 0.32 4.05
CA ALA A 19 -8.36 0.73 2.76
C ALA A 19 -7.47 -0.34 2.13
N ASN A 20 -6.56 -0.95 2.91
CA ASN A 20 -5.72 -2.05 2.46
C ASN A 20 -6.56 -3.27 2.07
N ALA A 21 -7.60 -3.59 2.85
CA ALA A 21 -8.52 -4.66 2.51
C ALA A 21 -9.24 -4.41 1.18
N ALA A 22 -9.68 -3.18 0.93
CA ALA A 22 -10.31 -2.80 -0.33
C ALA A 22 -9.35 -2.96 -1.53
N ILE A 23 -8.08 -2.56 -1.36
CA ILE A 23 -7.04 -2.70 -2.39
C ILE A 23 -6.83 -4.17 -2.75
N TYR A 24 -6.64 -5.05 -1.75
CA TYR A 24 -6.46 -6.47 -1.99
C TYR A 24 -7.68 -7.08 -2.68
N MET A 25 -8.89 -6.80 -2.16
CA MET A 25 -10.15 -7.31 -2.76
C MET A 25 -10.38 -6.83 -4.18
N ALA A 26 -9.93 -5.61 -4.52
CA ALA A 26 -10.08 -5.04 -5.85
C ALA A 26 -9.17 -5.69 -6.89
N LEU A 27 -7.93 -6.02 -6.49
CA LEU A 27 -6.84 -6.23 -7.44
C LEU A 27 -6.28 -7.64 -7.46
N ILE A 28 -6.50 -8.42 -6.40
CA ILE A 28 -6.00 -9.80 -6.28
C ILE A 28 -7.10 -10.72 -5.73
N LYS A 29 -6.87 -12.03 -5.77
CA LYS A 29 -7.83 -13.05 -5.31
C LYS A 29 -7.35 -13.69 -4.00
N PRO A 30 -8.25 -14.17 -3.13
CA PRO A 30 -7.87 -14.99 -1.99
C PRO A 30 -6.96 -16.14 -2.41
N GLY A 31 -5.87 -16.34 -1.66
CA GLY A 31 -4.83 -17.31 -1.95
C GLY A 31 -3.71 -16.83 -2.90
N ASP A 32 -3.86 -15.67 -3.54
CA ASP A 32 -2.77 -15.10 -4.34
C ASP A 32 -1.55 -14.78 -3.47
N THR A 33 -0.36 -14.93 -4.06
CA THR A 33 0.90 -14.61 -3.38
C THR A 33 1.17 -13.10 -3.42
N VAL A 34 1.56 -12.56 -2.27
CA VAL A 34 1.89 -11.15 -2.07
C VAL A 34 3.24 -11.04 -1.37
N LEU A 35 4.10 -10.12 -1.78
CA LEU A 35 5.30 -9.76 -1.03
C LEU A 35 5.00 -8.58 -0.08
N GLY A 36 5.50 -8.63 1.15
CA GLY A 36 5.36 -7.56 2.14
C GLY A 36 6.53 -7.50 3.11
N LEU A 37 6.75 -6.35 3.74
CA LEU A 37 7.79 -6.19 4.75
C LEU A 37 7.39 -6.90 6.05
N ARG A 38 8.33 -7.64 6.64
CA ARG A 38 8.17 -8.28 7.95
C ARG A 38 7.77 -7.28 9.04
N LEU A 39 6.86 -7.70 9.91
CA LEU A 39 6.39 -6.85 11.03
C LEU A 39 7.54 -6.44 11.96
N ASP A 40 8.41 -7.38 12.32
CA ASP A 40 9.58 -7.18 13.20
C ASP A 40 10.70 -6.34 12.54
N HIS A 41 10.60 -6.09 11.24
CA HIS A 41 11.46 -5.18 10.48
C HIS A 41 10.78 -3.83 10.15
N GLY A 42 9.69 -3.53 10.84
CA GLY A 42 8.96 -2.27 10.72
C GLY A 42 7.73 -2.30 9.81
N GLY A 43 7.32 -3.47 9.32
CA GLY A 43 6.10 -3.63 8.52
C GLY A 43 4.81 -3.30 9.29
N HIS A 44 3.66 -3.54 8.67
CA HIS A 44 2.35 -3.32 9.27
C HIS A 44 1.56 -4.63 9.36
N LEU A 45 0.67 -4.76 10.35
CA LEU A 45 -0.18 -5.96 10.53
C LEU A 45 -0.95 -6.33 9.26
N SER A 46 -1.51 -5.34 8.53
CA SER A 46 -2.25 -5.56 7.29
C SER A 46 -1.36 -5.85 6.07
N HIS A 47 -0.07 -6.05 6.26
CA HIS A 47 0.86 -6.50 5.23
C HIS A 47 1.27 -7.97 5.43
N GLY A 48 0.29 -8.83 5.78
CA GLY A 48 0.46 -10.27 5.81
C GLY A 48 0.77 -10.89 7.17
N HIS A 49 0.53 -10.19 8.27
CA HIS A 49 0.69 -10.80 9.59
C HIS A 49 -0.33 -11.95 9.77
N PRO A 50 0.06 -13.13 10.26
CA PRO A 50 -0.80 -14.32 10.27
C PRO A 50 -2.14 -14.16 11.01
N ILE A 51 -2.21 -13.32 12.04
CA ILE A 51 -3.46 -13.06 12.77
C ILE A 51 -4.32 -11.95 12.14
N ASN A 52 -3.84 -11.30 11.10
CA ASN A 52 -4.57 -10.25 10.39
C ASN A 52 -5.30 -10.84 9.19
N PHE A 53 -6.42 -10.23 8.79
CA PHE A 53 -7.18 -10.68 7.61
C PHE A 53 -6.28 -10.89 6.38
N SER A 54 -5.25 -10.05 6.19
CA SER A 54 -4.35 -10.13 5.04
C SER A 54 -3.55 -11.43 5.02
N GLY A 55 -2.98 -11.85 6.15
CA GLY A 55 -2.26 -13.12 6.27
C GLY A 55 -3.19 -14.34 6.31
N MET A 56 -4.48 -14.15 6.64
CA MET A 56 -5.47 -15.25 6.62
C MET A 56 -6.02 -15.49 5.22
N MET A 57 -6.12 -14.47 4.38
CA MET A 57 -6.75 -14.54 3.05
C MET A 57 -5.76 -14.71 1.91
N TYR A 58 -4.53 -14.24 2.07
CA TYR A 58 -3.52 -14.22 1.02
C TYR A 58 -2.24 -14.91 1.47
N ASN A 59 -1.49 -15.44 0.50
CA ASN A 59 -0.21 -16.10 0.77
C ASN A 59 0.92 -15.07 0.81
N PHE A 60 1.17 -14.49 1.98
CA PHE A 60 2.23 -13.50 2.14
C PHE A 60 3.61 -14.15 2.29
N VAL A 61 4.52 -13.75 1.41
CA VAL A 61 5.96 -14.00 1.52
C VAL A 61 6.62 -12.72 2.00
N GLN A 62 7.42 -12.80 3.06
CA GLN A 62 7.93 -11.61 3.73
C GLN A 62 9.39 -11.36 3.40
N TYR A 63 9.71 -10.12 2.97
CA TYR A 63 11.07 -9.63 2.84
C TYR A 63 11.49 -8.85 4.09
N GLY A 64 12.78 -8.62 4.26
CA GLY A 64 13.34 -7.98 5.44
C GLY A 64 14.30 -6.83 5.14
N LEU A 65 15.06 -6.49 6.16
CA LEU A 65 16.13 -5.52 6.09
C LEU A 65 17.49 -6.24 6.00
N ASN A 66 18.46 -5.59 5.38
CA ASN A 66 19.85 -6.01 5.38
C ASN A 66 20.55 -5.64 6.72
N GLU A 67 21.83 -5.95 6.84
CA GLU A 67 22.63 -5.66 8.04
C GLU A 67 22.79 -4.15 8.35
N GLU A 68 22.60 -3.30 7.33
CA GLU A 68 22.64 -1.84 7.47
C GLU A 68 21.29 -1.24 7.91
N GLY A 69 20.25 -2.10 8.07
CA GLY A 69 18.90 -1.66 8.41
C GLY A 69 18.14 -1.04 7.24
N LEU A 70 18.56 -1.29 6.01
CA LEU A 70 17.88 -0.89 4.79
C LEU A 70 17.03 -2.04 4.27
N ILE A 71 15.90 -1.74 3.59
CA ILE A 71 15.14 -2.76 2.87
C ILE A 71 16.07 -3.48 1.90
N ASP A 72 16.16 -4.80 2.05
CA ASP A 72 17.03 -5.64 1.22
C ASP A 72 16.40 -5.85 -0.16
N MET A 73 16.72 -4.95 -1.08
CA MET A 73 16.18 -4.98 -2.45
C MET A 73 16.66 -6.22 -3.24
N TYR A 74 17.81 -6.78 -2.87
CA TYR A 74 18.26 -8.04 -3.47
C TYR A 74 17.33 -9.19 -3.04
N GLN A 75 17.03 -9.29 -1.74
CA GLN A 75 16.08 -10.26 -1.22
C GLN A 75 14.67 -10.07 -1.83
N VAL A 76 14.21 -8.81 -1.96
CA VAL A 76 12.91 -8.51 -2.61
C VAL A 76 12.88 -9.10 -4.01
N ARG A 77 13.92 -8.89 -4.81
CA ARG A 77 14.00 -9.40 -6.18
C ARG A 77 14.07 -10.92 -6.23
N GLU A 78 14.91 -11.56 -5.38
CA GLU A 78 15.00 -13.02 -5.30
C GLU A 78 13.64 -13.66 -4.97
N LEU A 79 12.96 -13.13 -3.93
CA LEU A 79 11.64 -13.61 -3.54
C LEU A 79 10.59 -13.39 -4.64
N ALA A 80 10.64 -12.25 -5.32
CA ALA A 80 9.74 -11.94 -6.44
C ALA A 80 9.93 -12.96 -7.60
N LEU A 81 11.17 -13.21 -7.99
CA LEU A 81 11.49 -14.18 -9.04
C LEU A 81 11.07 -15.61 -8.67
N LYS A 82 11.31 -16.00 -7.41
CA LYS A 82 11.00 -17.33 -6.90
C LYS A 82 9.50 -17.58 -6.76
N HIS A 83 8.77 -16.63 -6.19
CA HIS A 83 7.37 -16.82 -5.79
C HIS A 83 6.35 -16.25 -6.77
N LYS A 84 6.79 -15.43 -7.75
CA LYS A 84 5.92 -14.81 -8.77
C LYS A 84 4.66 -14.18 -8.17
N PRO A 85 4.80 -13.23 -7.21
CA PRO A 85 3.67 -12.65 -6.53
C PRO A 85 2.74 -11.93 -7.52
N LYS A 86 1.47 -11.81 -7.16
CA LYS A 86 0.51 -10.97 -7.88
C LYS A 86 0.62 -9.50 -7.48
N MET A 87 1.16 -9.23 -6.29
CA MET A 87 1.34 -7.89 -5.77
C MET A 87 2.60 -7.79 -4.89
N ILE A 88 3.31 -6.68 -4.98
CA ILE A 88 4.39 -6.31 -4.08
C ILE A 88 3.95 -5.10 -3.27
N VAL A 89 3.91 -5.24 -1.95
CA VAL A 89 3.54 -4.18 -1.01
C VAL A 89 4.81 -3.56 -0.45
N ALA A 90 4.98 -2.26 -0.68
CA ALA A 90 6.02 -1.45 -0.06
C ALA A 90 5.36 -0.48 0.93
N GLY A 91 5.58 -0.69 2.23
CA GLY A 91 4.96 0.12 3.27
C GLY A 91 5.39 -0.33 4.65
N PHE A 92 5.27 0.57 5.62
CA PHE A 92 5.84 0.35 6.94
C PHE A 92 5.10 1.17 8.01
N SER A 93 5.27 0.74 9.26
CA SER A 93 4.88 1.49 10.46
C SER A 93 6.09 2.09 11.18
N ALA A 94 7.22 1.38 11.16
CA ALA A 94 8.40 1.69 11.97
C ALA A 94 9.70 1.49 11.17
N TYR A 95 9.80 2.14 10.03
CA TYR A 95 11.00 2.17 9.19
C TYR A 95 11.39 3.63 8.96
N SER A 96 12.63 4.00 9.33
CA SER A 96 13.09 5.39 9.40
C SER A 96 14.00 5.81 8.24
N ARG A 97 14.07 5.02 7.20
CA ARG A 97 14.87 5.31 5.99
C ARG A 97 13.97 5.61 4.81
N GLU A 98 14.51 6.27 3.81
CA GLU A 98 13.81 6.48 2.55
C GLU A 98 13.66 5.17 1.78
N VAL A 99 12.52 5.01 1.09
CA VAL A 99 12.24 3.82 0.28
C VAL A 99 12.64 4.10 -1.17
N ASN A 100 13.32 3.16 -1.79
CA ASN A 100 13.59 3.22 -3.22
C ASN A 100 12.38 2.68 -4.01
N TRP A 101 11.41 3.58 -4.26
CA TRP A 101 10.16 3.22 -4.95
C TRP A 101 10.37 2.73 -6.38
N GLU A 102 11.32 3.33 -7.09
CA GLU A 102 11.63 2.97 -8.49
C GLU A 102 12.14 1.53 -8.59
N THR A 103 13.04 1.11 -7.71
CA THR A 103 13.53 -0.27 -7.67
C THR A 103 12.41 -1.27 -7.38
N PHE A 104 11.47 -0.94 -6.49
CA PHE A 104 10.28 -1.78 -6.29
C PHE A 104 9.44 -1.92 -7.55
N ALA A 105 9.21 -0.82 -8.27
CA ALA A 105 8.45 -0.81 -9.51
C ALA A 105 9.13 -1.65 -10.61
N ASP A 106 10.46 -1.54 -10.73
CA ASP A 106 11.25 -2.33 -11.68
C ASP A 106 11.19 -3.83 -11.39
N ILE A 107 11.34 -4.23 -10.12
CA ILE A 107 11.20 -5.63 -9.69
C ILE A 107 9.79 -6.15 -9.99
N ALA A 108 8.76 -5.37 -9.67
CA ALA A 108 7.38 -5.76 -9.93
C ALA A 108 7.12 -5.96 -11.42
N LYS A 109 7.64 -5.06 -12.26
CA LYS A 109 7.57 -5.15 -13.72
C LYS A 109 8.27 -6.40 -14.25
N GLU A 110 9.43 -6.76 -13.70
CA GLU A 110 10.19 -7.97 -14.10
C GLU A 110 9.37 -9.26 -13.92
N VAL A 111 8.51 -9.32 -12.90
CA VAL A 111 7.72 -10.52 -12.58
C VAL A 111 6.24 -10.40 -12.95
N GLY A 112 5.80 -9.25 -13.48
CA GLY A 112 4.41 -8.99 -13.85
C GLY A 112 3.49 -8.82 -12.62
N ALA A 113 4.02 -8.32 -11.51
CA ALA A 113 3.27 -8.03 -10.29
C ALA A 113 2.72 -6.60 -10.27
N LEU A 114 1.59 -6.39 -9.60
CA LEU A 114 1.10 -5.06 -9.24
C LEU A 114 1.93 -4.47 -8.09
N THR A 115 2.01 -3.16 -8.05
CA THR A 115 2.68 -2.42 -6.98
C THR A 115 1.68 -1.72 -6.08
N PHE A 116 1.86 -1.89 -4.75
CA PHE A 116 1.07 -1.19 -3.75
C PHE A 116 1.99 -0.51 -2.72
N ALA A 117 1.89 0.83 -2.56
CA ALA A 117 2.61 1.59 -1.55
C ALA A 117 1.68 2.02 -0.41
N ASP A 118 1.97 1.63 0.83
CA ASP A 118 1.32 2.17 2.02
C ASP A 118 2.23 3.25 2.64
N ILE A 119 1.90 4.52 2.37
CA ILE A 119 2.66 5.68 2.82
C ILE A 119 2.05 6.34 4.06
N SER A 120 1.24 5.64 4.83
CA SER A 120 0.49 6.21 5.95
C SER A 120 1.36 6.96 6.97
N HIS A 121 2.59 6.52 7.21
CA HIS A 121 3.51 7.18 8.13
C HIS A 121 4.27 8.36 7.47
N PRO A 122 4.89 8.22 6.29
CA PRO A 122 5.66 9.31 5.67
C PRO A 122 4.83 10.31 4.85
N ALA A 123 3.50 10.13 4.73
CA ALA A 123 2.67 10.90 3.81
C ALA A 123 2.80 12.43 3.95
N GLY A 124 2.92 12.95 5.18
CA GLY A 124 3.11 14.38 5.41
C GLY A 124 4.45 14.89 4.87
N LEU A 125 5.51 14.10 4.98
CA LEU A 125 6.85 14.44 4.46
C LEU A 125 6.87 14.36 2.93
N ILE A 126 6.17 13.38 2.35
CA ILE A 126 6.00 13.24 0.90
C ILE A 126 5.19 14.43 0.35
N ALA A 127 4.08 14.79 0.99
CA ALA A 127 3.26 15.94 0.60
C ALA A 127 4.02 17.27 0.67
N ALA A 128 4.98 17.38 1.60
CA ALA A 128 5.86 18.53 1.74
C ALA A 128 7.06 18.52 0.78
N GLY A 129 7.21 17.49 -0.05
CA GLY A 129 8.34 17.33 -0.98
C GLY A 129 9.68 16.99 -0.30
N VAL A 130 9.66 16.55 0.95
CA VAL A 130 10.87 16.15 1.71
C VAL A 130 11.30 14.74 1.36
N LEU A 131 10.35 13.85 1.08
CA LEU A 131 10.58 12.47 0.65
C LEU A 131 10.00 12.23 -0.74
N THR A 132 10.55 11.26 -1.44
CA THR A 132 10.12 10.88 -2.79
C THR A 132 8.68 10.37 -2.80
N ASN A 133 7.89 10.87 -3.75
CA ASN A 133 6.49 10.48 -3.93
C ASN A 133 6.39 9.18 -4.77
N PRO A 134 5.79 8.09 -4.25
CA PRO A 134 5.64 6.84 -4.99
C PRO A 134 4.56 6.86 -6.09
N VAL A 135 3.64 7.82 -6.09
CA VAL A 135 2.50 7.85 -7.02
C VAL A 135 2.89 7.69 -8.49
N PRO A 136 3.96 8.31 -8.99
CA PRO A 136 4.37 8.12 -10.38
C PRO A 136 4.83 6.69 -10.72
N PHE A 137 5.31 5.93 -9.75
CA PHE A 137 5.91 4.61 -9.95
C PHE A 137 4.95 3.46 -9.69
N PHE A 138 3.94 3.64 -8.83
CA PHE A 138 3.10 2.59 -8.29
C PHE A 138 1.71 2.53 -8.93
N ASP A 139 1.13 1.33 -8.98
CA ASP A 139 -0.24 1.14 -9.47
C ASP A 139 -1.26 1.69 -8.48
N VAL A 140 -1.01 1.44 -7.18
CA VAL A 140 -1.85 1.92 -6.08
C VAL A 140 -0.99 2.45 -4.94
N VAL A 141 -1.41 3.58 -4.38
CA VAL A 141 -0.80 4.19 -3.19
C VAL A 141 -1.90 4.47 -2.18
N MET A 142 -1.72 4.07 -0.93
CA MET A 142 -2.66 4.35 0.15
C MET A 142 -2.01 5.17 1.25
N THR A 143 -2.77 6.05 1.86
CA THR A 143 -2.37 6.73 3.09
C THR A 143 -3.55 6.91 4.03
N THR A 144 -3.27 6.85 5.33
CA THR A 144 -4.18 7.39 6.33
C THR A 144 -4.10 8.91 6.37
N THR A 145 -5.20 9.56 6.73
CA THR A 145 -5.25 11.03 6.81
C THR A 145 -4.89 11.59 8.19
N HIS A 146 -4.89 10.74 9.23
CA HIS A 146 -4.79 11.14 10.64
C HIS A 146 -3.41 10.92 11.31
N LYS A 147 -2.38 10.61 10.50
CA LYS A 147 -0.98 10.50 10.97
C LYS A 147 -0.21 11.77 10.62
N THR A 148 0.87 11.68 9.85
CA THR A 148 1.68 12.85 9.50
C THR A 148 0.97 13.87 8.62
N LEU A 149 -0.12 13.50 7.91
CA LEU A 149 -0.99 14.46 7.21
C LEU A 149 -1.82 15.33 8.16
N ARG A 150 -1.92 14.99 9.46
CA ARG A 150 -2.58 15.76 10.50
C ARG A 150 -4.06 16.07 10.25
N GLY A 151 -4.73 15.24 9.46
CA GLY A 151 -6.15 15.35 9.14
C GLY A 151 -7.06 14.54 10.07
N PRO A 152 -8.37 14.55 9.83
CA PRO A 152 -9.32 13.72 10.55
C PRO A 152 -9.09 12.24 10.25
N ARG A 153 -9.63 11.36 11.12
CA ARG A 153 -9.53 9.91 10.92
C ARG A 153 -10.18 9.49 9.60
N GLY A 154 -9.39 8.87 8.77
CA GLY A 154 -9.79 8.37 7.46
C GLY A 154 -8.59 7.79 6.73
N ALA A 155 -8.83 7.38 5.51
CA ALA A 155 -7.78 7.02 4.57
C ALA A 155 -8.18 7.41 3.16
N MET A 156 -7.20 7.47 2.27
CA MET A 156 -7.42 7.64 0.84
C MET A 156 -6.61 6.63 0.05
N ILE A 157 -7.22 6.12 -1.01
CA ILE A 157 -6.60 5.22 -1.97
C ILE A 157 -6.40 6.02 -3.26
N MET A 158 -5.18 6.15 -3.67
CA MET A 158 -4.75 6.78 -4.92
C MET A 158 -4.36 5.67 -5.89
N CYS A 159 -4.76 5.74 -7.15
CA CYS A 159 -4.38 4.72 -8.11
C CYS A 159 -4.32 5.27 -9.53
N LYS A 160 -3.70 4.49 -10.42
CA LYS A 160 -3.81 4.69 -11.87
C LYS A 160 -5.26 4.53 -12.32
N GLU A 161 -5.69 5.27 -13.30
CA GLU A 161 -7.08 5.29 -13.80
C GLU A 161 -7.60 3.89 -14.15
N ILE A 162 -6.73 3.02 -14.66
CA ILE A 162 -7.10 1.63 -15.02
C ILE A 162 -7.65 0.82 -13.83
N HIS A 163 -7.29 1.18 -12.60
CA HIS A 163 -7.71 0.50 -11.38
C HIS A 163 -8.90 1.20 -10.68
N ALA A 164 -9.25 2.42 -11.10
CA ALA A 164 -10.24 3.27 -10.44
C ALA A 164 -11.57 2.56 -10.16
N LYS A 165 -12.17 1.99 -11.21
CA LYS A 165 -13.47 1.30 -11.12
C LYS A 165 -13.44 0.08 -10.18
N ALA A 166 -12.34 -0.67 -10.16
CA ALA A 166 -12.20 -1.84 -9.28
C ALA A 166 -12.05 -1.40 -7.82
N ILE A 167 -11.23 -0.38 -7.56
CA ILE A 167 -11.03 0.21 -6.22
C ILE A 167 -12.34 0.77 -5.69
N ASP A 168 -13.05 1.61 -6.45
CA ASP A 168 -14.31 2.21 -6.01
C ASP A 168 -15.37 1.16 -5.68
N ARG A 169 -15.48 0.12 -6.51
CA ARG A 169 -16.41 -1.00 -6.26
C ARG A 169 -16.02 -1.81 -5.02
N ALA A 170 -14.76 -2.01 -4.75
CA ALA A 170 -14.29 -2.72 -3.56
C ALA A 170 -14.52 -1.91 -2.29
N VAL A 171 -14.34 -0.59 -2.34
CA VAL A 171 -14.65 0.30 -1.22
C VAL A 171 -16.16 0.34 -0.97
N PHE A 172 -16.96 0.60 -2.00
CA PHE A 172 -18.42 0.65 -1.92
C PHE A 172 -19.04 0.08 -3.22
N PRO A 173 -19.91 -0.92 -3.15
CA PRO A 173 -20.51 -1.55 -1.96
C PRO A 173 -19.71 -2.75 -1.37
N GLY A 174 -18.46 -3.00 -1.80
CA GLY A 174 -17.72 -4.20 -1.43
C GLY A 174 -17.49 -4.32 0.08
N LEU A 175 -16.86 -3.32 0.70
CA LEU A 175 -16.57 -3.29 2.15
C LEU A 175 -17.53 -2.41 2.94
N LEU A 176 -18.05 -1.34 2.32
CA LEU A 176 -18.97 -0.43 2.95
C LEU A 176 -20.39 -0.66 2.42
N THR A 177 -21.35 -0.82 3.32
CA THR A 177 -22.77 -0.94 2.97
C THR A 177 -23.46 0.40 2.79
N VAL A 178 -22.86 1.47 3.35
CA VAL A 178 -23.33 2.86 3.22
C VAL A 178 -22.13 3.73 2.89
N GLY A 179 -22.24 4.55 1.88
CA GLY A 179 -21.21 5.52 1.51
C GLY A 179 -20.94 6.48 2.68
N ARG A 180 -19.67 6.61 3.06
CA ARG A 180 -19.30 7.56 4.10
C ARG A 180 -19.38 8.98 3.54
N ILE A 181 -20.22 9.81 4.13
CA ILE A 181 -20.17 11.25 3.94
C ILE A 181 -19.04 11.75 4.85
N ASN A 182 -17.96 12.24 4.27
CA ASN A 182 -16.92 12.94 5.01
C ASN A 182 -17.42 14.35 5.35
N ILE A 183 -18.11 14.46 6.50
CA ILE A 183 -18.56 15.75 7.05
C ILE A 183 -17.41 16.56 7.69
N HIS A 184 -16.17 16.08 7.60
CA HIS A 184 -15.00 16.73 8.20
C HIS A 184 -14.11 17.46 7.18
N VAL A 185 -14.58 17.63 5.95
CA VAL A 185 -13.88 18.44 4.94
C VAL A 185 -14.58 19.79 4.86
N ASN A 186 -14.29 20.62 5.82
CA ASN A 186 -14.50 22.08 5.75
C ASN A 186 -13.18 22.76 6.06
#